data_b28c40c081e9e9150d1e60f60635e6f4
#
_entry.id   b28c40c081e9e9150d1e60f60635e6f4
#
_cell.length_a   1.000
_cell.length_b   1.000
_cell.length_c   1.000
_cell.angle_alpha   90.00
_cell.angle_beta   90.00
_cell.angle_gamma   90.00
#
_symmetry.space_group_name_H-M   'P 1'
#
loop_
_entity.id
_entity.type
_entity.pdbx_description
1 polymer ?
#
loop_
_entity_poly.entity_id
_entity_poly.type
_entity_poly.pdbx_seq_one_letter_code
_entity_poly.pdbx_strand_id
1 'polypeptide(L)'
;MPAPISIYLIRHGESEANLNKSINTIKADHLVELSLRGQEQAVEAGTKLGTILTEPIKEGEVIAAYVSPYNRTRQTWNHVKVGLREVLGALPAIRERESIYLRELEFGLFDGIADEELPRLFLEESTHYSKLKRAGGEYYARMPCGESRCDVTQRVHQGFGSIHRDHEKHGVRHAIVVSHGVTIRAFVMMWLGLSPEWMEAEPNPLNCSIRLLSAGKDLGYLHNGRKGHNPARDRREAGKIDSE
;
A
#
# COMPACT_ATOMS: atom_id res chain seq x y z
N MET A 1 -0.47 -8.54 28.25
CA MET A 1 -0.27 -8.71 26.80
C MET A 1 0.53 -7.53 26.32
N PRO A 2 1.47 -7.66 25.39
CA PRO A 2 2.13 -6.50 24.79
C PRO A 2 1.06 -5.60 24.16
N ALA A 3 1.25 -4.27 24.24
CA ALA A 3 0.30 -3.35 23.63
C ALA A 3 0.26 -3.54 22.11
N PRO A 4 -0.88 -3.32 21.46
CA PRO A 4 -1.06 -3.58 20.04
C PRO A 4 -0.15 -2.69 19.19
N ILE A 5 0.30 -3.21 18.03
CA ILE A 5 1.03 -2.45 17.03
C ILE A 5 0.06 -1.57 16.24
N SER A 6 0.48 -0.33 15.97
CA SER A 6 -0.18 0.60 15.03
C SER A 6 0.55 0.60 13.70
N ILE A 7 -0.17 0.39 12.59
CA ILE A 7 0.39 0.31 11.24
C ILE A 7 -0.16 1.46 10.41
N TYR A 8 0.72 2.30 9.91
CA TYR A 8 0.42 3.43 9.03
C TYR A 8 0.76 3.07 7.59
N LEU A 9 -0.26 2.78 6.78
CA LEU A 9 -0.10 2.44 5.37
C LEU A 9 -0.10 3.73 4.54
N ILE A 10 0.98 3.99 3.84
CA ILE A 10 1.16 5.19 3.01
C ILE A 10 1.34 4.77 1.55
N ARG A 11 0.47 5.24 0.66
CA ARG A 11 0.70 5.10 -0.78
C ARG A 11 1.74 6.11 -1.24
N HIS A 12 2.61 5.72 -2.18
CA HIS A 12 3.56 6.66 -2.79
C HIS A 12 2.87 7.93 -3.32
N GLY A 13 3.59 9.04 -3.36
CA GLY A 13 3.15 10.29 -3.97
C GLY A 13 2.86 10.15 -5.47
N GLU A 14 2.25 11.15 -6.07
CA GLU A 14 2.03 11.17 -7.51
C GLU A 14 3.34 10.92 -8.26
N SER A 15 3.33 9.94 -9.17
CA SER A 15 4.50 9.55 -9.97
C SER A 15 4.36 10.00 -11.43
N GLU A 16 5.48 9.99 -12.17
CA GLU A 16 5.49 10.20 -13.61
C GLU A 16 4.46 9.30 -14.33
N ALA A 17 4.34 8.02 -13.92
CA ALA A 17 3.37 7.09 -14.50
C ALA A 17 1.91 7.38 -14.09
N ASN A 18 1.66 8.09 -13.00
CA ASN A 18 0.32 8.57 -12.67
C ASN A 18 -0.11 9.72 -13.60
N LEU A 19 0.84 10.53 -14.09
CA LEU A 19 0.59 11.60 -15.05
C LEU A 19 0.49 11.06 -16.49
N ASN A 20 1.35 10.10 -16.82
CA ASN A 20 1.41 9.50 -18.15
C ASN A 20 1.75 8.00 -18.06
N LYS A 21 0.76 7.14 -18.23
CA LYS A 21 0.91 5.68 -18.16
C LYS A 21 1.96 5.13 -19.14
N SER A 22 2.14 5.78 -20.30
CA SER A 22 3.10 5.33 -21.33
C SER A 22 4.56 5.39 -20.86
N ILE A 23 4.86 6.03 -19.73
CA ILE A 23 6.20 6.00 -19.13
C ILE A 23 6.66 4.56 -18.88
N ASN A 24 5.76 3.68 -18.46
CA ASN A 24 6.09 2.28 -18.18
C ASN A 24 6.46 1.47 -19.43
N THR A 25 6.19 1.96 -20.64
CA THR A 25 6.65 1.30 -21.87
C THR A 25 8.12 1.57 -22.22
N ILE A 26 8.71 2.61 -21.62
CA ILE A 26 10.08 3.06 -21.92
C ILE A 26 10.98 3.09 -20.68
N LYS A 27 10.41 3.02 -19.48
CA LYS A 27 11.10 3.05 -18.19
C LYS A 27 10.61 1.89 -17.34
N ALA A 28 11.52 1.09 -16.82
CA ALA A 28 11.13 -0.02 -15.94
C ALA A 28 10.34 0.51 -14.73
N ASP A 29 9.25 -0.14 -14.34
CA ASP A 29 8.30 0.34 -13.33
C ASP A 29 8.97 0.66 -11.97
N HIS A 30 9.98 -0.12 -11.57
CA HIS A 30 10.72 0.14 -10.34
C HIS A 30 11.59 1.41 -10.38
N LEU A 31 11.90 1.94 -11.57
CA LEU A 31 12.68 3.17 -11.77
C LEU A 31 11.81 4.43 -11.92
N VAL A 32 10.50 4.28 -12.03
CA VAL A 32 9.56 5.41 -12.11
C VAL A 32 9.67 6.29 -10.88
N GLU A 33 9.78 7.61 -11.08
CA GLU A 33 10.02 8.60 -10.04
C GLU A 33 8.74 9.35 -9.65
N LEU A 34 8.81 10.13 -8.58
CA LEU A 34 7.75 11.07 -8.21
C LEU A 34 7.74 12.29 -9.14
N SER A 35 6.55 12.82 -9.41
CA SER A 35 6.39 14.17 -9.90
C SER A 35 6.76 15.21 -8.82
N LEU A 36 6.95 16.47 -9.20
CA LEU A 36 7.14 17.55 -8.21
C LEU A 36 5.96 17.61 -7.23
N ARG A 37 4.73 17.46 -7.74
CA ARG A 37 3.53 17.40 -6.87
C ARG A 37 3.56 16.20 -5.91
N GLY A 38 4.05 15.05 -6.38
CA GLY A 38 4.20 13.87 -5.53
C GLY A 38 5.19 14.06 -4.39
N GLN A 39 6.26 14.83 -4.61
CA GLN A 39 7.22 15.19 -3.57
C GLN A 39 6.57 16.09 -2.50
N GLU A 40 5.81 17.12 -2.92
CA GLU A 40 5.05 18.00 -2.01
C GLU A 40 4.04 17.19 -1.19
N GLN A 41 3.25 16.33 -1.82
CA GLN A 41 2.30 15.43 -1.15
C GLN A 41 2.98 14.58 -0.07
N ALA A 42 4.19 14.11 -0.35
CA ALA A 42 4.93 13.29 0.61
C ALA A 42 5.42 14.11 1.82
N VAL A 43 5.81 15.37 1.65
CA VAL A 43 6.13 16.29 2.76
C VAL A 43 4.88 16.55 3.60
N GLU A 44 3.73 16.87 2.97
CA GLU A 44 2.44 17.08 3.65
C GLU A 44 2.03 15.84 4.49
N ALA A 45 2.19 14.64 3.93
CA ALA A 45 1.93 13.40 4.66
C ALA A 45 2.89 13.22 5.85
N GLY A 46 4.16 13.58 5.67
CA GLY A 46 5.17 13.58 6.74
C GLY A 46 4.83 14.51 7.89
N THR A 47 4.40 15.73 7.59
CA THR A 47 3.93 16.72 8.56
C THR A 47 2.74 16.17 9.36
N LYS A 48 1.76 15.57 8.66
CA LYS A 48 0.60 14.94 9.32
C LYS A 48 1.01 13.78 10.22
N LEU A 49 1.89 12.91 9.72
CA LEU A 49 2.40 11.77 10.48
C LEU A 49 3.21 12.22 11.70
N GLY A 50 4.03 13.29 11.57
CA GLY A 50 4.78 13.89 12.66
C GLY A 50 3.87 14.36 13.78
N THR A 51 2.76 15.04 13.45
CA THR A 51 1.75 15.44 14.45
C THR A 51 1.17 14.24 15.20
N ILE A 52 0.88 13.13 14.48
CA ILE A 52 0.32 11.91 15.07
C ILE A 52 1.35 11.21 15.99
N LEU A 53 2.61 11.18 15.59
CA LEU A 53 3.67 10.47 16.30
C LEU A 53 4.34 11.30 17.41
N THR A 54 3.96 12.57 17.61
CA THR A 54 4.59 13.45 18.59
C THR A 54 4.53 12.86 20.00
N GLU A 55 3.37 12.46 20.49
CA GLU A 55 3.24 11.89 21.83
C GLU A 55 3.87 10.50 21.95
N PRO A 56 3.64 9.54 21.02
CA PRO A 56 4.36 8.28 21.03
C PRO A 56 5.89 8.40 21.12
N ILE A 57 6.47 9.37 20.39
CA ILE A 57 7.91 9.61 20.40
C ILE A 57 8.37 10.15 21.78
N LYS A 58 7.62 11.06 22.38
CA LYS A 58 7.92 11.56 23.74
C LYS A 58 7.85 10.47 24.80
N GLU A 59 6.96 9.51 24.62
CA GLU A 59 6.83 8.32 25.48
C GLU A 59 7.91 7.26 25.21
N GLY A 60 8.80 7.48 24.25
CA GLY A 60 9.89 6.58 23.90
C GLY A 60 9.44 5.35 23.12
N GLU A 61 8.27 5.38 22.47
CA GLU A 61 7.79 4.25 21.65
C GLU A 61 8.64 4.06 20.39
N VAL A 62 8.92 2.80 20.06
CA VAL A 62 9.81 2.43 18.97
C VAL A 62 9.05 2.44 17.64
N ILE A 63 9.64 3.12 16.65
CA ILE A 63 9.11 3.26 15.30
C ILE A 63 9.97 2.46 14.31
N ALA A 64 9.31 1.78 13.38
CA ALA A 64 9.96 1.18 12.22
C ALA A 64 9.28 1.61 10.92
N ALA A 65 10.07 1.72 9.84
CA ALA A 65 9.58 1.98 8.49
C ALA A 65 9.94 0.81 7.58
N TYR A 66 8.96 0.36 6.81
CA TYR A 66 9.07 -0.69 5.81
C TYR A 66 8.71 -0.08 4.46
N VAL A 67 9.67 -0.02 3.56
CA VAL A 67 9.54 0.71 2.29
C VAL A 67 9.67 -0.26 1.12
N SER A 68 8.80 -0.16 0.14
CA SER A 68 8.97 -0.83 -1.14
C SER A 68 10.27 -0.37 -1.82
N PRO A 69 11.03 -1.26 -2.51
CA PRO A 69 12.30 -0.90 -3.13
C PRO A 69 12.17 -0.05 -4.40
N TYR A 70 10.96 0.35 -4.81
CA TYR A 70 10.72 1.16 -6.00
C TYR A 70 11.10 2.63 -5.77
N ASN A 71 11.64 3.31 -6.79
CA ASN A 71 12.10 4.69 -6.67
C ASN A 71 11.02 5.62 -6.10
N ARG A 72 9.78 5.57 -6.63
CA ARG A 72 8.68 6.42 -6.14
C ARG A 72 8.35 6.24 -4.66
N THR A 73 8.52 5.04 -4.12
CA THR A 73 8.30 4.77 -2.67
C THR A 73 9.48 5.20 -1.81
N ARG A 74 10.72 5.00 -2.29
CA ARG A 74 11.93 5.52 -1.63
C ARG A 74 11.93 7.04 -1.57
N GLN A 75 11.58 7.71 -2.69
CA GLN A 75 11.45 9.16 -2.74
C GLN A 75 10.32 9.63 -1.82
N THR A 76 9.15 8.97 -1.83
CA THR A 76 8.06 9.27 -0.89
C THR A 76 8.55 9.21 0.56
N TRP A 77 9.24 8.14 0.95
CA TRP A 77 9.76 8.02 2.31
C TRP A 77 10.78 9.12 2.64
N ASN A 78 11.66 9.48 1.73
CA ASN A 78 12.62 10.54 1.94
C ASN A 78 11.94 11.90 2.17
N HIS A 79 10.89 12.23 1.42
CA HIS A 79 10.11 13.45 1.61
C HIS A 79 9.19 13.39 2.85
N VAL A 80 8.64 12.24 3.20
CA VAL A 80 7.95 12.03 4.49
C VAL A 80 8.89 12.36 5.66
N LYS A 81 10.16 11.95 5.60
CA LYS A 81 11.16 12.30 6.63
C LYS A 81 11.41 13.82 6.72
N VAL A 82 11.29 14.56 5.63
CA VAL A 82 11.35 16.03 5.65
C VAL A 82 10.21 16.60 6.49
N GLY A 83 8.96 16.22 6.17
CA GLY A 83 7.78 16.68 6.92
C GLY A 83 7.78 16.25 8.40
N LEU A 84 8.26 15.04 8.71
CA LEU A 84 8.48 14.60 10.09
C LEU A 84 9.42 15.55 10.84
N ARG A 85 10.56 15.90 10.20
CA ARG A 85 11.55 16.80 10.81
C ARG A 85 11.00 18.20 11.05
N GLU A 86 10.17 18.71 10.15
CA GLU A 86 9.53 20.03 10.31
C GLU A 86 8.66 20.12 11.59
N VAL A 87 7.95 19.05 11.92
CA VAL A 87 7.07 18.99 13.10
C VAL A 87 7.85 18.68 14.38
N LEU A 88 8.77 17.72 14.29
CA LEU A 88 9.45 17.18 15.49
C LEU A 88 10.75 17.92 15.83
N GLY A 89 11.21 18.86 14.98
CA GLY A 89 12.50 19.54 15.12
C GLY A 89 13.71 18.68 14.72
N ALA A 90 13.65 17.38 14.99
CA ALA A 90 14.66 16.40 14.58
C ALA A 90 14.00 15.07 14.19
N LEU A 91 14.66 14.29 13.36
CA LEU A 91 14.19 12.93 13.07
C LEU A 91 14.40 12.03 14.28
N PRO A 92 13.37 11.31 14.73
CA PRO A 92 13.55 10.27 15.74
C PRO A 92 14.35 9.09 15.17
N ALA A 93 14.83 8.22 16.05
CA ALA A 93 15.46 6.97 15.63
C ALA A 93 14.38 6.04 15.03
N ILE A 94 14.38 5.89 13.70
CA ILE A 94 13.47 5.02 12.96
C ILE A 94 14.27 3.82 12.42
N ARG A 95 13.78 2.61 12.66
CA ARG A 95 14.35 1.39 12.07
C ARG A 95 13.85 1.24 10.64
N GLU A 96 14.69 1.58 9.66
CA GLU A 96 14.32 1.52 8.25
C GLU A 96 14.67 0.18 7.62
N ARG A 97 13.74 -0.40 6.84
CA ARG A 97 13.93 -1.61 6.04
C ARG A 97 13.31 -1.45 4.67
N GLU A 98 14.02 -1.81 3.63
CA GLU A 98 13.40 -2.10 2.34
C GLU A 98 12.81 -3.51 2.35
N SER A 99 11.64 -3.68 1.72
CA SER A 99 10.95 -4.96 1.63
C SER A 99 10.44 -5.21 0.22
N ILE A 100 11.00 -6.23 -0.43
CA ILE A 100 10.58 -6.67 -1.77
C ILE A 100 9.11 -7.16 -1.76
N TYR A 101 8.59 -7.59 -0.63
CA TYR A 101 7.20 -8.00 -0.47
C TYR A 101 6.20 -6.85 -0.64
N LEU A 102 6.67 -5.59 -0.53
CA LEU A 102 5.86 -4.37 -0.65
C LEU A 102 5.86 -3.76 -2.05
N ARG A 103 6.48 -4.39 -3.06
CA ARG A 103 6.45 -3.91 -4.45
C ARG A 103 5.01 -3.89 -5.00
N GLU A 104 4.77 -3.13 -6.07
CA GLU A 104 3.46 -3.10 -6.71
C GLU A 104 3.16 -4.42 -7.46
N LEU A 105 1.91 -4.62 -7.83
CA LEU A 105 1.46 -5.68 -8.72
C LEU A 105 2.26 -5.60 -10.03
N GLU A 106 2.80 -6.74 -10.46
CA GLU A 106 3.45 -6.85 -11.76
C GLU A 106 2.41 -7.01 -12.86
N PHE A 107 2.25 -5.97 -13.69
CA PHE A 107 1.27 -5.97 -14.79
C PHE A 107 1.73 -6.81 -16.00
N GLY A 108 2.99 -7.25 -16.03
CA GLY A 108 3.54 -8.08 -17.10
C GLY A 108 3.45 -7.42 -18.47
N LEU A 109 2.90 -8.14 -19.46
CA LEU A 109 2.76 -7.61 -20.83
C LEU A 109 1.79 -6.43 -20.94
N PHE A 110 0.95 -6.20 -19.94
CA PHE A 110 -0.05 -5.12 -19.95
C PHE A 110 0.47 -3.82 -19.33
N ASP A 111 1.70 -3.82 -18.80
CA ASP A 111 2.25 -2.64 -18.14
C ASP A 111 2.41 -1.47 -19.11
N GLY A 112 1.95 -0.30 -18.70
CA GLY A 112 2.01 0.93 -19.51
C GLY A 112 1.03 1.00 -20.69
N ILE A 113 0.23 -0.03 -20.94
CA ILE A 113 -0.75 -0.09 -22.05
C ILE A 113 -2.12 0.33 -21.54
N ALA A 114 -2.82 1.16 -22.31
CA ALA A 114 -4.20 1.51 -22.02
C ALA A 114 -5.12 0.29 -22.24
N ASP A 115 -6.13 0.11 -21.38
CA ASP A 115 -7.02 -1.07 -21.44
C ASP A 115 -7.70 -1.22 -22.79
N GLU A 116 -8.00 -0.10 -23.46
CA GLU A 116 -8.63 -0.05 -24.79
C GLU A 116 -7.69 -0.55 -25.91
N GLU A 117 -6.39 -0.46 -25.71
CA GLU A 117 -5.38 -0.91 -26.67
C GLU A 117 -4.99 -2.38 -26.50
N LEU A 118 -5.23 -2.97 -25.33
CA LEU A 118 -4.86 -4.35 -25.05
C LEU A 118 -5.38 -5.35 -26.08
N PRO A 119 -6.67 -5.32 -26.53
CA PRO A 119 -7.16 -6.24 -27.54
C PRO A 119 -6.49 -6.07 -28.92
N ARG A 120 -6.00 -4.88 -29.22
CA ARG A 120 -5.30 -4.61 -30.50
C ARG A 120 -3.86 -5.11 -30.48
N LEU A 121 -3.16 -4.93 -29.35
CA LEU A 121 -1.74 -5.26 -29.22
C LEU A 121 -1.52 -6.71 -28.76
N PHE A 122 -2.41 -7.25 -27.92
CA PHE A 122 -2.31 -8.52 -27.24
C PHE A 122 -3.66 -9.26 -27.27
N LEU A 123 -4.18 -9.58 -28.47
CA LEU A 123 -5.53 -10.16 -28.66
C LEU A 123 -5.73 -11.47 -27.89
N GLU A 124 -4.78 -12.39 -27.99
CA GLU A 124 -4.90 -13.71 -27.37
C GLU A 124 -4.81 -13.60 -25.85
N GLU A 125 -3.81 -12.86 -25.35
CA GLU A 125 -3.55 -12.68 -23.92
C GLU A 125 -4.69 -11.90 -23.25
N SER A 126 -5.18 -10.84 -23.89
CA SER A 126 -6.30 -10.03 -23.35
C SER A 126 -7.60 -10.82 -23.34
N THR A 127 -7.83 -11.67 -24.37
CA THR A 127 -8.97 -12.59 -24.42
C THR A 127 -8.88 -13.65 -23.32
N HIS A 128 -7.70 -14.24 -23.13
CA HIS A 128 -7.46 -15.21 -22.07
C HIS A 128 -7.66 -14.59 -20.69
N TYR A 129 -7.06 -13.44 -20.43
CA TYR A 129 -7.21 -12.70 -19.16
C TYR A 129 -8.68 -12.36 -18.86
N SER A 130 -9.43 -11.92 -19.89
CA SER A 130 -10.87 -11.64 -19.77
C SER A 130 -11.69 -12.89 -19.43
N LYS A 131 -11.30 -14.08 -19.94
CA LYS A 131 -11.92 -15.35 -19.55
C LYS A 131 -11.65 -15.69 -18.08
N LEU A 132 -10.39 -15.52 -17.63
CA LEU A 132 -10.02 -15.74 -16.22
C LEU A 132 -10.81 -14.82 -15.27
N LYS A 133 -10.93 -13.52 -15.60
CA LYS A 133 -11.72 -12.56 -14.83
C LYS A 133 -13.19 -12.96 -14.70
N ARG A 134 -13.80 -13.46 -15.80
CA ARG A 134 -15.21 -13.91 -15.79
C ARG A 134 -15.41 -15.21 -15.01
N ALA A 135 -14.43 -16.10 -15.04
CA ALA A 135 -14.53 -17.43 -14.41
C ALA A 135 -14.25 -17.41 -12.91
N GLY A 136 -13.29 -16.60 -12.45
CA GLY A 136 -12.80 -16.62 -11.07
C GLY A 136 -12.69 -15.26 -10.38
N GLY A 137 -13.17 -14.18 -11.03
CA GLY A 137 -13.00 -12.82 -10.52
C GLY A 137 -11.62 -12.23 -10.82
N GLU A 138 -11.51 -10.94 -10.65
CA GLU A 138 -10.27 -10.19 -10.91
C GLU A 138 -9.16 -10.54 -9.91
N TYR A 139 -9.55 -10.95 -8.71
CA TYR A 139 -8.62 -11.32 -7.64
C TYR A 139 -7.70 -12.50 -8.06
N TYR A 140 -8.27 -13.51 -8.72
CA TYR A 140 -7.53 -14.71 -9.14
C TYR A 140 -6.97 -14.61 -10.56
N ALA A 141 -7.46 -13.69 -11.37
CA ALA A 141 -7.00 -13.53 -12.75
C ALA A 141 -5.55 -13.04 -12.78
N ARG A 142 -4.63 -13.90 -13.23
CA ARG A 142 -3.21 -13.57 -13.42
C ARG A 142 -3.00 -12.83 -14.72
N MET A 143 -2.29 -11.72 -14.67
CA MET A 143 -1.87 -11.00 -15.87
C MET A 143 -0.81 -11.79 -16.65
N PRO A 144 -0.80 -11.73 -17.97
CA PRO A 144 0.20 -12.39 -18.80
C PRO A 144 1.61 -11.94 -18.43
N CYS A 145 2.48 -12.90 -18.09
CA CYS A 145 3.85 -12.65 -17.57
C CYS A 145 3.91 -11.78 -16.30
N GLY A 146 2.81 -11.67 -15.57
CA GLY A 146 2.69 -10.84 -14.37
C GLY A 146 2.10 -11.57 -13.17
N GLU A 147 1.57 -10.80 -12.21
CA GLU A 147 0.94 -11.31 -10.99
C GLU A 147 -0.60 -11.25 -11.09
N SER A 148 -1.27 -12.06 -10.28
CA SER A 148 -2.65 -11.84 -9.85
C SER A 148 -2.68 -11.06 -8.53
N ARG A 149 -3.84 -10.51 -8.15
CA ARG A 149 -4.00 -9.92 -6.81
C ARG A 149 -3.80 -10.97 -5.70
N CYS A 150 -4.13 -12.22 -5.98
CA CYS A 150 -3.86 -13.35 -5.07
C CYS A 150 -2.36 -13.52 -4.80
N ASP A 151 -1.51 -13.43 -5.83
CA ASP A 151 -0.05 -13.50 -5.66
C ASP A 151 0.47 -12.36 -4.81
N VAL A 152 -0.05 -11.15 -5.02
CA VAL A 152 0.29 -9.97 -4.19
C VAL A 152 -0.08 -10.20 -2.74
N THR A 153 -1.28 -10.74 -2.45
CA THR A 153 -1.68 -11.02 -1.06
C THR A 153 -0.80 -12.06 -0.40
N GLN A 154 -0.41 -13.12 -1.13
CA GLN A 154 0.49 -14.15 -0.60
C GLN A 154 1.86 -13.59 -0.22
N ARG A 155 2.48 -12.80 -1.10
CA ARG A 155 3.81 -12.23 -0.78
C ARG A 155 3.74 -11.15 0.31
N VAL A 156 2.69 -10.35 0.36
CA VAL A 156 2.48 -9.37 1.44
C VAL A 156 2.37 -10.08 2.79
N HIS A 157 1.64 -11.18 2.86
CA HIS A 157 1.53 -11.99 4.08
C HIS A 157 2.90 -12.50 4.56
N GLN A 158 3.78 -12.93 3.64
CA GLN A 158 5.16 -13.30 4.00
C GLN A 158 5.93 -12.13 4.63
N GLY A 159 5.67 -10.89 4.16
CA GLY A 159 6.28 -9.67 4.70
C GLY A 159 5.91 -9.38 6.16
N PHE A 160 4.75 -9.85 6.65
CA PHE A 160 4.31 -9.65 8.03
C PHE A 160 5.28 -10.25 9.07
N GLY A 161 5.98 -11.32 8.72
CA GLY A 161 6.98 -11.92 9.60
C GLY A 161 8.09 -10.95 10.04
N SER A 162 8.43 -9.95 9.20
CA SER A 162 9.38 -8.90 9.57
C SER A 162 8.78 -7.92 10.59
N ILE A 163 7.53 -7.53 10.40
CA ILE A 163 6.79 -6.62 11.30
C ILE A 163 6.61 -7.27 12.67
N HIS A 164 6.14 -8.52 12.70
CA HIS A 164 5.96 -9.29 13.94
C HIS A 164 7.28 -9.48 14.70
N ARG A 165 8.34 -9.88 14.00
CA ARG A 165 9.66 -10.03 14.61
C ARG A 165 10.20 -8.72 15.19
N ASP A 166 10.04 -7.60 14.49
CA ASP A 166 10.50 -6.31 14.98
C ASP A 166 9.64 -5.84 16.17
N HIS A 167 8.35 -6.13 16.17
CA HIS A 167 7.47 -5.89 17.33
C HIS A 167 7.92 -6.71 18.55
N GLU A 168 8.12 -8.01 18.38
CA GLU A 168 8.48 -8.92 19.48
C GLU A 168 9.89 -8.68 20.03
N LYS A 169 10.88 -8.57 19.12
CA LYS A 169 12.31 -8.51 19.50
C LYS A 169 12.82 -7.10 19.77
N HIS A 170 12.24 -6.10 19.18
CA HIS A 170 12.71 -4.72 19.23
C HIS A 170 11.69 -3.74 19.80
N GLY A 171 10.54 -4.23 20.25
CA GLY A 171 9.51 -3.42 20.87
C GLY A 171 8.84 -2.41 19.93
N VAL A 172 8.87 -2.63 18.59
CA VAL A 172 8.24 -1.74 17.62
C VAL A 172 6.76 -1.63 17.91
N ARG A 173 6.28 -0.39 18.10
CA ARG A 173 4.88 -0.06 18.36
C ARG A 173 4.22 0.61 17.18
N HIS A 174 4.99 1.33 16.39
CA HIS A 174 4.53 2.06 15.22
C HIS A 174 5.26 1.57 13.98
N ALA A 175 4.55 0.91 13.08
CA ALA A 175 5.05 0.46 11.79
C ALA A 175 4.54 1.38 10.68
N ILE A 176 5.44 2.09 10.01
CA ILE A 176 5.14 2.89 8.82
C ILE A 176 5.43 2.03 7.60
N VAL A 177 4.45 1.84 6.73
CA VAL A 177 4.58 1.02 5.52
C VAL A 177 4.35 1.92 4.31
N VAL A 178 5.40 2.15 3.51
CA VAL A 178 5.31 2.94 2.27
C VAL A 178 5.27 2.00 1.07
N SER A 179 4.14 2.01 0.35
CA SER A 179 3.85 1.03 -0.69
C SER A 179 2.94 1.61 -1.80
N HIS A 180 2.18 0.76 -2.47
CA HIS A 180 1.45 1.03 -3.70
C HIS A 180 -0.03 0.69 -3.55
N GLY A 181 -0.83 1.03 -4.56
CA GLY A 181 -2.28 0.95 -4.48
C GLY A 181 -2.82 -0.46 -4.25
N VAL A 182 -2.46 -1.42 -5.11
CA VAL A 182 -2.91 -2.82 -4.99
C VAL A 182 -2.31 -3.47 -3.76
N THR A 183 -1.03 -3.22 -3.50
CA THR A 183 -0.29 -3.82 -2.38
C THR A 183 -0.83 -3.37 -1.02
N ILE A 184 -1.26 -2.11 -0.87
CA ILE A 184 -1.91 -1.62 0.37
C ILE A 184 -3.26 -2.31 0.59
N ARG A 185 -4.08 -2.47 -0.45
CA ARG A 185 -5.35 -3.23 -0.34
C ARG A 185 -5.11 -4.68 0.07
N ALA A 186 -4.11 -5.33 -0.55
CA ALA A 186 -3.67 -6.67 -0.18
C ALA A 186 -3.21 -6.74 1.28
N PHE A 187 -2.47 -5.72 1.74
CA PHE A 187 -2.02 -5.63 3.13
C PHE A 187 -3.21 -5.56 4.10
N VAL A 188 -4.16 -4.64 3.85
CA VAL A 188 -5.37 -4.52 4.69
C VAL A 188 -6.16 -5.81 4.71
N MET A 189 -6.42 -6.40 3.53
CA MET A 189 -7.14 -7.66 3.40
C MET A 189 -6.50 -8.76 4.25
N MET A 190 -5.20 -8.99 4.09
CA MET A 190 -4.50 -10.07 4.79
C MET A 190 -4.34 -9.82 6.28
N TRP A 191 -4.06 -8.56 6.68
CA TRP A 191 -3.89 -8.20 8.08
C TRP A 191 -5.17 -8.36 8.89
N LEU A 192 -6.31 -8.04 8.29
CA LEU A 192 -7.63 -8.12 8.92
C LEU A 192 -8.38 -9.43 8.60
N GLY A 193 -7.88 -10.26 7.68
CA GLY A 193 -8.50 -11.50 7.24
C GLY A 193 -9.83 -11.27 6.51
N LEU A 194 -9.85 -10.29 5.60
CA LEU A 194 -11.00 -9.95 4.77
C LEU A 194 -11.08 -10.85 3.52
N SER A 195 -12.21 -10.80 2.82
CA SER A 195 -12.44 -11.63 1.64
C SER A 195 -11.87 -11.02 0.34
N PRO A 196 -11.68 -11.83 -0.72
CA PRO A 196 -11.34 -11.34 -2.05
C PRO A 196 -12.32 -10.28 -2.58
N GLU A 197 -13.62 -10.45 -2.33
CA GLU A 197 -14.67 -9.52 -2.77
C GLU A 197 -14.47 -8.15 -2.13
N TRP A 198 -14.05 -8.09 -0.86
CA TRP A 198 -13.67 -6.83 -0.22
C TRP A 198 -12.54 -6.15 -0.98
N MET A 199 -11.49 -6.89 -1.36
CA MET A 199 -10.36 -6.32 -2.09
C MET A 199 -10.74 -5.84 -3.49
N GLU A 200 -11.66 -6.50 -4.16
CA GLU A 200 -12.18 -6.08 -5.47
C GLU A 200 -13.02 -4.81 -5.36
N ALA A 201 -13.85 -4.69 -4.33
CA ALA A 201 -14.70 -3.54 -4.08
C ALA A 201 -13.94 -2.32 -3.52
N GLU A 202 -12.85 -2.54 -2.79
CA GLU A 202 -12.08 -1.47 -2.17
C GLU A 202 -11.33 -0.65 -3.21
N PRO A 203 -11.56 0.67 -3.30
CA PRO A 203 -10.85 1.53 -4.24
C PRO A 203 -9.38 1.68 -3.88
N ASN A 204 -8.53 1.95 -4.88
CA ASN A 204 -7.14 2.31 -4.62
C ASN A 204 -7.07 3.55 -3.71
N PRO A 205 -6.20 3.55 -2.68
CA PRO A 205 -5.95 4.72 -1.86
C PRO A 205 -5.44 5.89 -2.72
N LEU A 206 -5.67 7.12 -2.31
CA LEU A 206 -5.09 8.30 -2.97
C LEU A 206 -3.58 8.39 -2.71
N ASN A 207 -2.85 9.10 -3.57
CA ASN A 207 -1.43 9.33 -3.39
C ASN A 207 -1.15 10.01 -2.04
N CYS A 208 -0.14 9.55 -1.34
CA CYS A 208 0.24 9.99 0.02
C CYS A 208 -0.88 9.91 1.06
N SER A 209 -1.97 9.15 0.81
CA SER A 209 -2.94 8.87 1.87
C SER A 209 -2.30 8.04 2.99
N ILE A 210 -2.72 8.29 4.23
CA ILE A 210 -2.29 7.54 5.41
C ILE A 210 -3.50 6.79 5.98
N ARG A 211 -3.48 5.47 5.91
CA ARG A 211 -4.49 4.59 6.51
C ARG A 211 -3.93 3.92 7.76
N LEU A 212 -4.70 3.92 8.85
CA LEU A 212 -4.29 3.36 10.13
C LEU A 212 -4.97 2.02 10.39
N LEU A 213 -4.17 1.01 10.67
CA LEU A 213 -4.61 -0.25 11.25
C LEU A 213 -4.06 -0.34 12.68
N SER A 214 -4.90 -0.63 13.68
CA SER A 214 -4.47 -0.82 15.06
C SER A 214 -5.42 -1.75 15.80
N ALA A 215 -4.88 -2.54 16.73
CA ALA A 215 -5.65 -3.49 17.55
C ALA A 215 -6.57 -4.42 16.73
N GLY A 216 -6.12 -4.86 15.53
CA GLY A 216 -6.90 -5.72 14.64
C GLY A 216 -8.07 -5.04 13.95
N LYS A 217 -8.10 -3.70 13.91
CA LYS A 217 -9.14 -2.88 13.28
C LYS A 217 -8.57 -1.96 12.23
N ASP A 218 -9.39 -1.65 11.23
CA ASP A 218 -9.17 -0.55 10.30
C ASP A 218 -9.79 0.73 10.88
N LEU A 219 -8.95 1.68 11.21
CA LEU A 219 -9.37 2.98 11.75
C LEU A 219 -9.55 4.04 10.65
N GLY A 220 -9.42 3.63 9.38
CA GLY A 220 -9.63 4.48 8.22
C GLY A 220 -8.45 5.40 7.91
N TYR A 221 -8.73 6.45 7.15
CA TYR A 221 -7.71 7.38 6.67
C TYR A 221 -7.51 8.55 7.63
N LEU A 222 -6.28 8.77 8.02
CA LEU A 222 -5.85 9.90 8.85
C LEU A 222 -5.46 11.12 8.00
N HIS A 223 -5.13 10.89 6.73
CA HIS A 223 -4.74 11.91 5.77
C HIS A 223 -5.15 11.49 4.35
N ASN A 224 -5.60 12.45 3.56
CA ASN A 224 -5.92 12.32 2.13
C ASN A 224 -6.78 11.06 1.81
N GLY A 225 -7.78 10.78 2.63
CA GLY A 225 -8.70 9.65 2.41
C GLY A 225 -9.77 9.97 1.36
N ARG A 226 -10.26 8.96 0.65
CA ARG A 226 -11.43 9.12 -0.22
C ARG A 226 -12.68 9.35 0.61
N LYS A 227 -13.52 10.30 0.18
CA LYS A 227 -14.86 10.47 0.75
C LYS A 227 -15.69 9.20 0.48
N GLY A 228 -16.42 8.73 1.51
CA GLY A 228 -17.25 7.52 1.39
C GLY A 228 -16.49 6.19 1.56
N HIS A 229 -15.20 6.24 1.90
CA HIS A 229 -14.50 5.05 2.36
C HIS A 229 -15.19 4.50 3.61
N ASN A 230 -15.64 3.24 3.53
CA ASN A 230 -16.21 2.53 4.68
C ASN A 230 -15.05 1.74 5.31
N PRO A 231 -14.66 2.00 6.57
CA PRO A 231 -13.71 1.15 7.27
C PRO A 231 -14.13 -0.31 7.11
N ALA A 232 -13.17 -1.21 6.94
CA ALA A 232 -13.49 -2.64 6.86
C ALA A 232 -14.36 -3.01 8.07
N ARG A 233 -15.60 -3.43 7.82
CA ARG A 233 -16.54 -3.83 8.87
C ARG A 233 -15.92 -4.92 9.72
N ASP A 234 -16.13 -4.87 11.03
CA ASP A 234 -15.67 -5.89 11.96
C ASP A 234 -16.08 -7.29 11.43
N ARG A 235 -15.18 -8.28 11.53
CA ARG A 235 -15.42 -9.68 11.10
C ARG A 235 -16.76 -10.26 11.53
N ARG A 236 -17.36 -9.71 12.60
CA ARG A 236 -18.67 -10.13 13.14
C ARG A 236 -19.85 -9.66 12.27
N GLU A 237 -19.66 -8.65 11.42
CA GLU A 237 -20.70 -8.14 10.53
C GLU A 237 -20.59 -8.68 9.10
N ALA A 238 -19.39 -9.07 8.66
CA ALA A 238 -19.17 -9.66 7.34
C ALA A 238 -19.76 -11.08 7.19
N GLY A 239 -20.02 -11.77 8.30
CA GLY A 239 -20.64 -13.11 8.32
C GLY A 239 -22.17 -13.12 8.37
N LYS A 240 -22.84 -11.96 8.21
CA LYS A 240 -24.33 -11.84 8.26
C LYS A 240 -24.97 -11.54 6.91
N ILE A 241 -24.22 -11.61 5.83
CA ILE A 241 -24.80 -11.59 4.49
C ILE A 241 -24.95 -13.04 4.04
N ASP A 242 -26.17 -13.45 3.74
CA ASP A 242 -26.67 -14.71 3.21
C ASP A 242 -27.15 -15.76 4.23
N SER A 243 -28.21 -15.39 4.94
CA SER A 243 -29.25 -16.31 5.39
C SER A 243 -30.62 -15.59 5.41
N GLU A 244 -31.08 -15.17 4.21
CA GLU A 244 -32.51 -14.97 3.92
C GLU A 244 -32.77 -15.33 2.47
#